data_4ec7ebaeff7954be11ee0484c33901f1
#
_entry.id   4ec7ebaeff7954be11ee0484c33901f1
#
_cell.length_a   1.000
_cell.length_b   1.000
_cell.length_c   1.000
_cell.angle_alpha   90.00
_cell.angle_beta   90.00
_cell.angle_gamma   90.00
#
_symmetry.space_group_name_H-M   'P 1'
#
loop_
_entity.id
_entity.type
_entity.pdbx_description
1 polymer ?
#
loop_
_entity_poly.entity_id
_entity_poly.type
_entity_poly.pdbx_seq_one_letter_code
_entity_poly.pdbx_strand_id
1 'polypeptide(L)'
;MKHSIKFYPVGNGDCSLITIGGANKKMMFDCNFRQKAEDENDEMYDVLGDLLDNELTTKKCGLPFLDAFLLTHPDQDHCRSFADKFYLGDPDAVSPSAKDEKKILIGELWYSPRVFEEQTGDLNADAKAFKKEAKRRMALYKSDPRKADKDGNRIRIIGWTDNPDLKGLEDRIVTPGNTISEVNGTNCRYFEMFIHAPFKNDISGEDRNMTSIVSQLRFDSEKEHQVARIFLAGDTEWRIIEEIMDKTSDDNNLKWDLLEAPHHCSYKFFADDREDDPNQKSLDFLEKRESNAFVISSSKVVKQNSDNPPCQKAKNRYTDRVGKSNFLCTSGTSEDESDKPIIFVIDNDGLKLLEDKEMSFAAIPPVRDTKPHYYGSTL
;
A
#
# COMPACT_ATOMS: atom_id res chain seq x y z
N MET A 1 9.45 -5.76 19.50
CA MET A 1 8.36 -5.71 18.49
C MET A 1 9.00 -5.36 17.16
N LYS A 2 8.57 -5.97 16.04
CA LYS A 2 9.09 -5.66 14.71
C LYS A 2 7.93 -5.35 13.77
N HIS A 3 8.00 -4.24 13.05
CA HIS A 3 7.18 -3.96 11.89
C HIS A 3 7.99 -4.23 10.64
N SER A 4 7.35 -4.36 9.49
CA SER A 4 8.04 -4.47 8.22
C SER A 4 7.21 -3.89 7.08
N ILE A 5 7.90 -3.48 6.03
CA ILE A 5 7.29 -3.23 4.73
C ILE A 5 8.06 -4.01 3.67
N LYS A 6 7.32 -4.69 2.81
CA LYS A 6 7.81 -5.51 1.71
C LYS A 6 7.30 -4.92 0.41
N PHE A 7 8.20 -4.53 -0.48
CA PHE A 7 7.88 -4.07 -1.83
C PHE A 7 8.13 -5.21 -2.81
N TYR A 8 7.10 -5.56 -3.57
CA TYR A 8 7.18 -6.66 -4.53
C TYR A 8 7.67 -6.20 -5.90
N PRO A 9 8.49 -7.00 -6.59
CA PRO A 9 8.95 -6.69 -7.94
C PRO A 9 7.87 -7.00 -8.96
N VAL A 10 7.07 -6.00 -9.28
CA VAL A 10 5.92 -6.14 -10.19
C VAL A 10 6.06 -5.33 -11.49
N GLY A 11 7.29 -4.88 -11.80
CA GLY A 11 7.58 -3.98 -12.91
C GLY A 11 7.09 -2.57 -12.62
N ASN A 12 6.59 -1.84 -13.63
CA ASN A 12 5.88 -0.58 -13.37
C ASN A 12 4.52 -0.92 -12.77
N GLY A 13 4.28 -0.46 -11.55
CA GLY A 13 3.08 -0.73 -10.78
C GLY A 13 3.39 -0.91 -9.30
N ASP A 14 2.44 -0.68 -8.42
CA ASP A 14 2.65 -0.75 -6.98
C ASP A 14 2.09 -2.05 -6.39
N CYS A 15 2.85 -2.61 -5.48
CA CYS A 15 2.42 -3.74 -4.67
C CYS A 15 3.29 -3.80 -3.42
N SER A 16 2.77 -3.35 -2.28
CA SER A 16 3.51 -3.41 -1.04
C SER A 16 2.69 -4.00 0.11
N LEU A 17 3.36 -4.76 0.98
CA LEU A 17 2.76 -5.39 2.15
C LEU A 17 3.39 -4.83 3.43
N ILE A 18 2.55 -4.26 4.28
CA ILE A 18 2.94 -3.73 5.57
C ILE A 18 2.52 -4.71 6.67
N THR A 19 3.45 -5.08 7.54
CA THR A 19 3.19 -5.85 8.75
C THR A 19 3.31 -4.95 9.97
N ILE A 20 2.20 -4.77 10.68
CA ILE A 20 2.13 -3.98 11.92
C ILE A 20 2.34 -4.93 13.09
N GLY A 21 3.56 -5.00 13.62
CA GLY A 21 4.04 -6.03 14.54
C GLY A 21 3.19 -6.18 15.79
N GLY A 22 3.04 -5.18 16.64
CA GLY A 22 2.34 -5.33 17.93
C GLY A 22 0.86 -5.71 17.83
N ALA A 23 0.21 -5.36 16.74
CA ALA A 23 -1.18 -5.71 16.47
C ALA A 23 -1.33 -6.96 15.61
N ASN A 24 -0.22 -7.50 15.07
CA ASN A 24 -0.18 -8.60 14.11
C ASN A 24 -1.17 -8.40 12.94
N LYS A 25 -1.14 -7.18 12.36
CA LYS A 25 -2.00 -6.80 11.25
C LYS A 25 -1.19 -6.72 9.96
N LYS A 26 -1.80 -7.15 8.87
CA LYS A 26 -1.23 -7.06 7.54
C LYS A 26 -2.10 -6.18 6.64
N MET A 27 -1.48 -5.18 6.05
CA MET A 27 -2.12 -4.22 5.17
C MET A 27 -1.37 -4.18 3.83
N MET A 28 -2.10 -4.32 2.74
CA MET A 28 -1.54 -4.18 1.40
C MET A 28 -1.91 -2.83 0.81
N PHE A 29 -0.95 -2.18 0.19
CA PHE A 29 -1.13 -1.00 -0.65
C PHE A 29 -0.99 -1.45 -2.10
N ASP A 30 -2.06 -1.29 -2.84
CA ASP A 30 -2.19 -1.67 -4.24
C ASP A 30 -1.84 -3.13 -4.54
N CYS A 31 -2.12 -3.59 -5.73
CA CYS A 31 -1.70 -4.89 -6.23
C CYS A 31 -1.51 -4.86 -7.75
N ASN A 32 -0.38 -5.40 -8.19
CA ASN A 32 -0.10 -5.60 -9.60
C ASN A 32 0.38 -7.05 -9.81
N PHE A 33 -0.53 -8.01 -9.57
CA PHE A 33 -0.19 -9.45 -9.73
C PHE A 33 -0.18 -9.78 -11.22
N ARG A 34 0.97 -9.61 -11.87
CA ARG A 34 1.14 -9.96 -13.28
C ARG A 34 0.99 -11.48 -13.45
N GLN A 35 0.29 -11.91 -14.48
CA GLN A 35 0.09 -13.35 -14.79
C GLN A 35 1.03 -13.85 -15.87
N LYS A 36 1.65 -12.95 -16.62
CA LYS A 36 2.61 -13.25 -17.69
C LYS A 36 3.70 -12.21 -17.69
N ALA A 37 4.92 -12.63 -17.98
CA ALA A 37 6.00 -11.73 -18.31
C ALA A 37 5.60 -10.86 -19.53
N GLU A 38 6.04 -9.61 -19.53
CA GLU A 38 5.84 -8.72 -20.67
C GLU A 38 6.79 -9.05 -21.83
N ASP A 39 7.89 -9.76 -21.49
CA ASP A 39 8.88 -10.22 -22.43
C ASP A 39 9.33 -11.66 -22.05
N GLU A 40 9.84 -12.42 -22.98
CA GLU A 40 10.20 -13.83 -22.79
C GLU A 40 11.36 -14.03 -21.80
N ASN A 41 12.12 -12.98 -21.52
CA ASN A 41 13.25 -12.98 -20.59
C ASN A 41 12.93 -12.34 -19.23
N ASP A 42 11.69 -11.91 -19.00
CA ASP A 42 11.25 -11.28 -17.76
C ASP A 42 10.87 -12.38 -16.74
N GLU A 43 11.74 -12.63 -15.77
CA GLU A 43 11.44 -13.49 -14.62
C GLU A 43 10.45 -12.78 -13.70
N MET A 44 9.23 -13.29 -13.63
CA MET A 44 8.20 -12.73 -12.75
C MET A 44 8.29 -13.35 -11.36
N TYR A 45 8.28 -12.50 -10.34
CA TYR A 45 8.11 -12.95 -8.98
C TYR A 45 6.67 -13.40 -8.71
N ASP A 46 6.50 -14.58 -8.08
CA ASP A 46 5.17 -15.08 -7.68
C ASP A 46 4.70 -14.41 -6.37
N VAL A 47 4.17 -13.20 -6.50
CA VAL A 47 3.63 -12.43 -5.36
C VAL A 47 2.52 -13.20 -4.66
N LEU A 48 1.63 -13.84 -5.41
CA LEU A 48 0.50 -14.59 -4.84
C LEU A 48 0.98 -15.80 -4.05
N GLY A 49 1.95 -16.55 -4.57
CA GLY A 49 2.57 -17.65 -3.86
C GLY A 49 3.21 -17.22 -2.55
N ASP A 50 3.99 -16.13 -2.57
CA ASP A 50 4.60 -15.59 -1.36
C ASP A 50 3.54 -15.17 -0.31
N LEU A 51 2.48 -14.48 -0.74
CA LEU A 51 1.38 -14.11 0.15
C LEU A 51 0.72 -15.31 0.80
N LEU A 52 0.41 -16.34 0.02
CA LEU A 52 -0.33 -17.52 0.48
C LEU A 52 0.52 -18.44 1.37
N ASP A 53 1.80 -18.59 1.05
CA ASP A 53 2.67 -19.56 1.72
C ASP A 53 3.42 -18.96 2.91
N ASN A 54 3.76 -17.66 2.87
CA ASN A 54 4.62 -17.04 3.85
C ASN A 54 3.93 -15.94 4.69
N GLU A 55 2.93 -15.25 4.13
CA GLU A 55 2.44 -14.02 4.76
C GLU A 55 1.04 -14.18 5.38
N LEU A 56 0.11 -14.83 4.69
CA LEU A 56 -1.29 -14.83 5.12
C LEU A 56 -1.64 -16.08 5.93
N THR A 57 -2.54 -15.91 6.89
CA THR A 57 -3.12 -17.02 7.66
C THR A 57 -4.53 -17.31 7.19
N THR A 58 -4.93 -18.59 7.22
CA THR A 58 -6.28 -18.98 6.83
C THR A 58 -7.28 -18.79 7.97
N LYS A 59 -8.39 -18.11 7.70
CA LYS A 59 -9.50 -17.91 8.63
C LYS A 59 -10.42 -19.14 8.72
N LYS A 60 -11.31 -19.15 9.71
CA LYS A 60 -12.31 -20.22 9.90
C LYS A 60 -13.23 -20.43 8.69
N CYS A 61 -13.45 -19.41 7.86
CA CYS A 61 -14.19 -19.53 6.61
C CYS A 61 -13.45 -20.32 5.52
N GLY A 62 -12.17 -20.65 5.73
CA GLY A 62 -11.33 -21.43 4.82
C GLY A 62 -10.59 -20.58 3.78
N LEU A 63 -10.57 -19.26 3.92
CA LEU A 63 -9.86 -18.35 3.03
C LEU A 63 -8.60 -17.75 3.68
N PRO A 64 -7.50 -17.57 2.94
CA PRO A 64 -6.37 -16.70 3.33
C PRO A 64 -6.89 -15.30 3.66
N PHE A 65 -6.28 -14.63 4.64
CA PHE A 65 -6.84 -13.39 5.17
C PHE A 65 -5.82 -12.26 5.19
N LEU A 66 -6.22 -11.13 4.63
CA LEU A 66 -5.53 -9.86 4.67
C LEU A 66 -6.35 -8.86 5.50
N ASP A 67 -5.76 -8.24 6.52
CA ASP A 67 -6.52 -7.35 7.41
C ASP A 67 -7.06 -6.11 6.69
N ALA A 68 -6.25 -5.45 5.84
CA ALA A 68 -6.71 -4.32 5.05
C ALA A 68 -6.07 -4.29 3.66
N PHE A 69 -6.80 -3.78 2.69
CA PHE A 69 -6.32 -3.47 1.35
C PHE A 69 -6.66 -2.02 1.03
N LEU A 70 -5.65 -1.23 0.70
CA LEU A 70 -5.80 0.15 0.28
C LEU A 70 -5.53 0.24 -1.22
N LEU A 71 -6.50 0.77 -1.97
CA LEU A 71 -6.32 1.16 -3.36
C LEU A 71 -6.03 2.66 -3.44
N THR A 72 -4.84 3.02 -3.91
CA THR A 72 -4.45 4.43 -4.04
C THR A 72 -5.28 5.14 -5.09
N HIS A 73 -5.42 4.54 -6.27
CA HIS A 73 -6.27 5.00 -7.36
C HIS A 73 -6.60 3.82 -8.32
N PRO A 74 -7.65 3.92 -9.16
CA PRO A 74 -8.20 2.75 -9.88
C PRO A 74 -7.52 2.42 -11.22
N ASP A 75 -6.20 2.59 -11.33
CA ASP A 75 -5.46 2.21 -12.53
C ASP A 75 -5.06 0.74 -12.52
N GLN A 76 -4.79 0.19 -13.71
CA GLN A 76 -4.60 -1.26 -13.89
C GLN A 76 -3.40 -1.80 -13.10
N ASP A 77 -2.33 -1.07 -13.06
CA ASP A 77 -1.08 -1.44 -12.42
C ASP A 77 -1.08 -1.21 -10.89
N HIS A 78 -2.23 -0.73 -10.35
CA HIS A 78 -2.52 -0.63 -8.92
C HIS A 78 -3.61 -1.60 -8.44
N CYS A 79 -4.34 -2.25 -9.36
CA CYS A 79 -5.40 -3.20 -8.99
C CYS A 79 -5.41 -4.49 -9.82
N ARG A 80 -4.36 -4.78 -10.59
CA ARG A 80 -4.30 -5.96 -11.47
C ARG A 80 -4.50 -7.27 -10.72
N SER A 81 -5.38 -8.12 -11.26
CA SER A 81 -5.81 -9.40 -10.70
C SER A 81 -6.66 -9.29 -9.42
N PHE A 82 -7.16 -8.09 -9.08
CA PHE A 82 -8.06 -7.93 -7.94
C PHE A 82 -9.34 -8.79 -8.08
N ALA A 83 -9.94 -8.80 -9.26
CA ALA A 83 -11.13 -9.60 -9.53
C ALA A 83 -10.92 -11.12 -9.34
N ASP A 84 -9.73 -11.60 -9.72
CA ASP A 84 -9.44 -13.03 -9.77
C ASP A 84 -8.89 -13.57 -8.45
N LYS A 85 -8.09 -12.79 -7.73
CA LYS A 85 -7.32 -13.29 -6.57
C LYS A 85 -7.95 -12.94 -5.24
N PHE A 86 -8.85 -11.96 -5.18
CA PHE A 86 -9.53 -11.61 -3.94
C PHE A 86 -10.96 -12.16 -3.91
N TYR A 87 -11.42 -12.51 -2.70
CA TYR A 87 -12.79 -12.92 -2.48
C TYR A 87 -13.69 -11.68 -2.41
N LEU A 88 -14.64 -11.59 -3.32
CA LEU A 88 -15.58 -10.50 -3.46
C LEU A 88 -17.01 -11.02 -3.15
N GLY A 89 -17.58 -10.58 -2.04
CA GLY A 89 -18.91 -11.00 -1.64
C GLY A 89 -19.09 -11.18 -0.13
N ASP A 90 -20.15 -11.89 0.24
CA ASP A 90 -20.49 -12.14 1.64
C ASP A 90 -19.54 -13.18 2.26
N PRO A 91 -18.74 -12.84 3.30
CA PRO A 91 -17.85 -13.78 3.94
C PRO A 91 -18.54 -14.92 4.67
N ASP A 92 -19.86 -14.80 4.95
CA ASP A 92 -20.66 -15.89 5.52
C ASP A 92 -21.14 -16.91 4.45
N ALA A 93 -20.95 -16.60 3.15
CA ALA A 93 -21.42 -17.40 2.02
C ALA A 93 -20.28 -17.80 1.06
N VAL A 94 -19.11 -18.15 1.61
CA VAL A 94 -17.94 -18.54 0.81
C VAL A 94 -18.19 -19.82 0.04
N SER A 95 -18.04 -19.77 -1.29
CA SER A 95 -18.22 -20.94 -2.16
C SER A 95 -17.05 -21.93 -2.03
N PRO A 96 -17.27 -23.23 -2.31
CA PRO A 96 -16.19 -24.22 -2.41
C PRO A 96 -15.11 -23.78 -3.41
N SER A 97 -15.48 -23.29 -4.60
CA SER A 97 -14.51 -22.87 -5.62
C SER A 97 -13.60 -21.73 -5.11
N ALA A 98 -14.13 -20.77 -4.37
CA ALA A 98 -13.31 -19.69 -3.79
C ALA A 98 -12.26 -20.24 -2.80
N LYS A 99 -12.57 -21.31 -2.08
CA LYS A 99 -11.62 -22.00 -1.19
C LYS A 99 -10.56 -22.77 -1.96
N ASP A 100 -10.98 -23.50 -2.99
CA ASP A 100 -10.08 -24.28 -3.85
C ASP A 100 -9.10 -23.36 -4.61
N GLU A 101 -9.59 -22.20 -5.05
CA GLU A 101 -8.79 -21.14 -5.68
C GLU A 101 -7.96 -20.32 -4.68
N LYS A 102 -8.10 -20.57 -3.37
CA LYS A 102 -7.42 -19.83 -2.29
C LYS A 102 -7.58 -18.31 -2.40
N LYS A 103 -8.80 -17.83 -2.76
CA LYS A 103 -9.05 -16.39 -2.87
C LYS A 103 -8.81 -15.68 -1.54
N ILE A 104 -8.13 -14.54 -1.58
CA ILE A 104 -7.79 -13.77 -0.38
C ILE A 104 -8.99 -12.98 0.11
N LEU A 105 -9.42 -13.19 1.36
CA LEU A 105 -10.44 -12.39 2.01
C LEU A 105 -9.83 -11.12 2.60
N ILE A 106 -10.31 -9.96 2.17
CA ILE A 106 -9.92 -8.66 2.70
C ILE A 106 -10.82 -8.28 3.87
N GLY A 107 -10.27 -8.08 5.06
CA GLY A 107 -11.00 -7.63 6.25
C GLY A 107 -11.65 -6.26 6.07
N GLU A 108 -10.84 -5.25 5.78
CA GLU A 108 -11.26 -3.85 5.58
C GLU A 108 -10.77 -3.32 4.23
N LEU A 109 -11.66 -2.70 3.46
CA LEU A 109 -11.35 -2.12 2.15
C LEU A 109 -11.19 -0.60 2.28
N TRP A 110 -10.03 -0.09 1.85
CA TRP A 110 -9.69 1.33 1.95
C TRP A 110 -9.57 1.96 0.56
N TYR A 111 -10.20 3.11 0.35
CA TYR A 111 -10.24 3.77 -0.96
C TYR A 111 -10.68 5.23 -0.86
N SER A 112 -10.45 6.00 -1.91
CA SER A 112 -11.01 7.34 -2.08
C SER A 112 -12.32 7.31 -2.89
N PRO A 113 -13.18 8.34 -2.81
CA PRO A 113 -14.39 8.45 -3.63
C PRO A 113 -14.12 8.43 -5.14
N ARG A 114 -12.88 8.66 -5.59
CA ARG A 114 -12.48 8.59 -7.00
C ARG A 114 -12.95 7.30 -7.68
N VAL A 115 -12.93 6.20 -6.97
CA VAL A 115 -13.40 4.90 -7.49
C VAL A 115 -14.83 4.97 -8.05
N PHE A 116 -15.67 5.93 -7.58
CA PHE A 116 -17.06 6.07 -8.01
C PHE A 116 -17.26 7.12 -9.10
N GLU A 117 -16.36 8.11 -9.21
CA GLU A 117 -16.44 9.17 -10.22
C GLU A 117 -16.20 8.65 -11.65
N GLU A 118 -15.42 7.58 -11.80
CA GLU A 118 -15.16 6.98 -13.09
C GLU A 118 -16.42 6.38 -13.72
N GLN A 119 -16.64 6.65 -15.00
CA GLN A 119 -17.65 5.94 -15.76
C GLN A 119 -17.26 4.46 -15.86
N THR A 120 -18.23 3.57 -15.69
CA THR A 120 -17.94 2.12 -15.68
C THR A 120 -17.29 1.64 -16.97
N GLY A 121 -17.52 2.34 -18.11
CA GLY A 121 -16.90 2.03 -19.40
C GLY A 121 -15.37 2.21 -19.41
N ASP A 122 -14.87 3.19 -18.67
CA ASP A 122 -13.47 3.61 -18.69
C ASP A 122 -12.57 2.83 -17.71
N LEU A 123 -13.19 2.05 -16.81
CA LEU A 123 -12.45 1.22 -15.87
C LEU A 123 -12.10 -0.13 -16.50
N ASN A 124 -10.92 -0.66 -16.15
CA ASN A 124 -10.55 -2.05 -16.40
C ASN A 124 -11.40 -3.04 -15.59
N ALA A 125 -11.26 -4.35 -15.84
CA ALA A 125 -12.07 -5.38 -15.18
C ALA A 125 -11.85 -5.42 -13.65
N ASP A 126 -10.62 -5.24 -13.20
CA ASP A 126 -10.23 -5.29 -11.79
C ASP A 126 -10.77 -4.08 -11.03
N ALA A 127 -10.64 -2.87 -11.58
CA ALA A 127 -11.22 -1.66 -11.01
C ALA A 127 -12.75 -1.72 -10.96
N LYS A 128 -13.41 -2.32 -11.97
CA LYS A 128 -14.86 -2.59 -11.93
C LYS A 128 -15.24 -3.53 -10.80
N ALA A 129 -14.46 -4.57 -10.58
CA ALA A 129 -14.67 -5.53 -9.51
C ALA A 129 -14.49 -4.86 -8.13
N PHE A 130 -13.43 -4.05 -7.98
CA PHE A 130 -13.20 -3.25 -6.78
C PHE A 130 -14.39 -2.31 -6.50
N LYS A 131 -14.80 -1.51 -7.48
CA LYS A 131 -15.96 -0.60 -7.38
C LYS A 131 -17.23 -1.33 -6.96
N LYS A 132 -17.47 -2.52 -7.52
CA LYS A 132 -18.63 -3.35 -7.17
C LYS A 132 -18.58 -3.82 -5.72
N GLU A 133 -17.43 -4.29 -5.25
CA GLU A 133 -17.25 -4.75 -3.87
C GLU A 133 -17.35 -3.58 -2.88
N ALA A 134 -16.76 -2.43 -3.17
CA ALA A 134 -16.88 -1.23 -2.37
C ALA A 134 -18.37 -0.83 -2.22
N LYS A 135 -19.14 -0.80 -3.31
CA LYS A 135 -20.59 -0.53 -3.29
C LYS A 135 -21.36 -1.55 -2.46
N ARG A 136 -21.03 -2.85 -2.55
CA ARG A 136 -21.65 -3.90 -1.72
C ARG A 136 -21.47 -3.59 -0.24
N ARG A 137 -20.23 -3.30 0.17
CA ARG A 137 -19.90 -3.00 1.57
C ARG A 137 -20.56 -1.72 2.07
N MET A 138 -20.60 -0.65 1.24
CA MET A 138 -21.34 0.58 1.56
C MET A 138 -22.83 0.33 1.77
N ALA A 139 -23.47 -0.45 0.89
CA ALA A 139 -24.88 -0.80 0.99
C ALA A 139 -25.15 -1.64 2.26
N LEU A 140 -24.25 -2.58 2.57
CA LEU A 140 -24.36 -3.38 3.79
C LEU A 140 -24.27 -2.50 5.04
N TYR A 141 -23.33 -1.53 5.07
CA TYR A 141 -23.20 -0.62 6.19
C TYR A 141 -24.47 0.18 6.44
N LYS A 142 -25.11 0.66 5.37
CA LYS A 142 -26.40 1.41 5.46
C LYS A 142 -27.57 0.53 5.92
N SER A 143 -27.55 -0.78 5.64
CA SER A 143 -28.65 -1.70 5.96
C SER A 143 -28.46 -2.54 7.22
N ASP A 144 -27.23 -2.96 7.51
CA ASP A 144 -26.86 -3.75 8.70
C ASP A 144 -25.45 -3.36 9.19
N PRO A 145 -25.32 -2.27 9.96
CA PRO A 145 -24.02 -1.80 10.47
C PRO A 145 -23.28 -2.86 11.29
N ARG A 146 -23.98 -3.71 12.04
CA ARG A 146 -23.36 -4.77 12.84
C ARG A 146 -22.70 -5.85 11.98
N LYS A 147 -23.30 -6.21 10.85
CA LYS A 147 -22.69 -7.14 9.88
C LYS A 147 -21.55 -6.46 9.13
N ALA A 148 -21.68 -5.17 8.82
CA ALA A 148 -20.64 -4.38 8.16
C ALA A 148 -19.37 -4.25 9.01
N ASP A 149 -19.46 -4.33 10.33
CA ASP A 149 -18.33 -4.27 11.26
C ASP A 149 -17.57 -5.62 11.42
N LYS A 150 -17.87 -6.61 10.63
CA LYS A 150 -17.16 -7.91 10.65
C LYS A 150 -16.08 -7.97 9.58
N ASP A 151 -15.09 -8.85 9.82
CA ASP A 151 -14.06 -9.20 8.83
C ASP A 151 -14.69 -9.51 7.46
N GLY A 152 -14.17 -8.92 6.41
CA GLY A 152 -14.65 -9.10 5.04
C GLY A 152 -15.76 -8.11 4.61
N ASN A 153 -16.20 -7.24 5.51
CA ASN A 153 -17.26 -6.28 5.23
C ASN A 153 -16.89 -4.82 5.56
N ARG A 154 -15.80 -4.59 6.33
CA ARG A 154 -15.41 -3.25 6.74
C ARG A 154 -14.97 -2.39 5.56
N ILE A 155 -15.19 -1.09 5.70
CA ILE A 155 -14.72 -0.06 4.77
C ILE A 155 -14.09 1.10 5.52
N ARG A 156 -13.14 1.78 4.86
CA ARG A 156 -12.60 3.06 5.24
C ARG A 156 -12.48 3.94 4.00
N ILE A 157 -13.04 5.13 4.05
CA ILE A 157 -13.12 6.03 2.90
C ILE A 157 -12.24 7.24 3.18
N ILE A 158 -11.26 7.48 2.32
CA ILE A 158 -10.41 8.67 2.39
C ILE A 158 -11.08 9.76 1.58
N GLY A 159 -11.74 10.70 2.26
CA GLY A 159 -12.57 11.69 1.58
C GLY A 159 -13.24 12.68 2.53
N TRP A 160 -14.39 13.19 2.14
CA TRP A 160 -15.11 14.25 2.87
C TRP A 160 -16.55 13.86 3.15
N THR A 161 -17.04 14.27 4.33
CA THR A 161 -18.40 13.95 4.80
C THR A 161 -19.52 14.70 4.04
N ASP A 162 -19.19 15.76 3.33
CA ASP A 162 -20.12 16.52 2.49
C ASP A 162 -20.31 15.96 1.08
N ASN A 163 -19.68 14.84 0.74
CA ASN A 163 -19.95 14.11 -0.49
C ASN A 163 -21.32 13.43 -0.41
N PRO A 164 -22.28 13.77 -1.30
CA PRO A 164 -23.66 13.26 -1.24
C PRO A 164 -23.74 11.72 -1.37
N ASP A 165 -22.84 11.10 -2.10
CA ASP A 165 -22.81 9.64 -2.33
C ASP A 165 -22.41 8.88 -1.06
N LEU A 166 -21.71 9.56 -0.16
CA LEU A 166 -21.23 9.00 1.11
C LEU A 166 -22.16 9.27 2.30
N LYS A 167 -23.32 9.86 2.06
CA LYS A 167 -24.30 10.10 3.12
C LYS A 167 -24.68 8.83 3.87
N GLY A 168 -24.60 8.88 5.21
CA GLY A 168 -24.82 7.75 6.11
C GLY A 168 -23.61 6.85 6.28
N LEU A 169 -22.40 7.32 5.89
CA LEU A 169 -21.12 6.65 6.07
C LEU A 169 -20.10 7.54 6.80
N GLU A 170 -20.55 8.61 7.44
CA GLU A 170 -19.74 9.70 7.99
C GLU A 170 -18.67 9.18 8.97
N ASP A 171 -18.97 8.14 9.74
CA ASP A 171 -18.05 7.48 10.69
C ASP A 171 -17.05 6.51 10.02
N ARG A 172 -17.15 6.29 8.71
CA ARG A 172 -16.20 5.52 7.89
C ARG A 172 -15.30 6.41 7.07
N ILE A 173 -15.50 7.72 7.12
CA ILE A 173 -14.73 8.69 6.35
C ILE A 173 -13.61 9.24 7.20
N VAL A 174 -12.43 9.27 6.61
CA VAL A 174 -11.26 9.97 7.14
C VAL A 174 -10.88 11.06 6.15
N THR A 175 -10.96 12.30 6.60
CA THR A 175 -10.59 13.45 5.78
C THR A 175 -9.07 13.65 5.78
N PRO A 176 -8.44 13.93 4.63
CA PRO A 176 -7.03 14.33 4.58
C PRO A 176 -6.69 15.40 5.62
N GLY A 177 -5.48 15.31 6.18
CA GLY A 177 -5.05 16.09 7.34
C GLY A 177 -5.28 15.38 8.69
N ASN A 178 -5.91 14.21 8.68
CA ASN A 178 -6.12 13.40 9.88
C ASN A 178 -5.26 12.12 9.89
N THR A 179 -5.12 11.54 11.08
CA THR A 179 -4.36 10.33 11.35
C THR A 179 -5.28 9.15 11.61
N ILE A 180 -4.90 7.98 11.12
CA ILE A 180 -5.56 6.70 11.34
C ILE A 180 -4.61 5.80 12.14
N SER A 181 -5.09 5.23 13.26
CA SER A 181 -4.35 4.23 14.06
C SER A 181 -5.09 2.90 14.18
N GLU A 182 -6.24 2.77 13.55
CA GLU A 182 -7.05 1.56 13.56
C GLU A 182 -6.99 0.85 12.22
N VAL A 183 -6.72 -0.46 12.22
CA VAL A 183 -6.74 -1.33 11.03
C VAL A 183 -7.66 -2.51 11.30
N ASN A 184 -8.65 -2.71 10.44
CA ASN A 184 -9.64 -3.77 10.54
C ASN A 184 -10.27 -3.87 11.94
N GLY A 185 -10.74 -2.73 12.48
CA GLY A 185 -11.40 -2.66 13.79
C GLY A 185 -10.47 -2.89 14.99
N THR A 186 -9.15 -2.84 14.81
CA THR A 186 -8.16 -2.99 15.87
C THR A 186 -7.28 -1.76 15.97
N ASN A 187 -7.24 -1.13 17.15
CA ASN A 187 -6.31 -0.05 17.41
C ASN A 187 -4.86 -0.58 17.44
N CYS A 188 -4.01 -0.02 16.60
CA CYS A 188 -2.62 -0.41 16.41
C CYS A 188 -1.72 0.58 17.17
N ARG A 189 -1.49 0.34 18.47
CA ARG A 189 -0.80 1.24 19.42
C ARG A 189 0.52 1.86 18.92
N TYR A 190 1.22 1.15 18.04
CA TYR A 190 2.56 1.53 17.57
C TYR A 190 2.59 1.85 16.08
N PHE A 191 1.44 2.21 15.55
CA PHE A 191 1.27 2.54 14.13
C PHE A 191 0.28 3.67 13.97
N GLU A 192 0.65 4.63 13.14
CA GLU A 192 -0.21 5.70 12.68
C GLU A 192 -0.02 5.90 11.17
N MET A 193 -1.09 6.29 10.50
CA MET A 193 -1.09 6.68 9.10
C MET A 193 -1.69 8.08 8.96
N PHE A 194 -0.87 9.06 8.67
CA PHE A 194 -1.32 10.42 8.37
C PHE A 194 -1.67 10.52 6.89
N ILE A 195 -2.86 11.04 6.58
CA ILE A 195 -3.36 11.16 5.21
C ILE A 195 -3.11 12.59 4.71
N HIS A 196 -2.37 12.73 3.60
CA HIS A 196 -2.09 14.00 2.94
C HIS A 196 -3.09 14.33 1.84
N ALA A 197 -3.38 13.36 0.98
CA ALA A 197 -4.23 13.50 -0.21
C ALA A 197 -5.13 12.27 -0.38
N PRO A 198 -6.11 12.31 -1.30
CA PRO A 198 -6.37 13.33 -2.33
C PRO A 198 -6.99 14.61 -1.78
N PHE A 199 -6.91 15.70 -2.55
CA PHE A 199 -7.64 16.92 -2.23
C PHE A 199 -9.04 16.90 -2.85
N LYS A 200 -9.97 17.64 -2.24
CA LYS A 200 -11.38 17.55 -2.60
C LYS A 200 -11.66 17.93 -4.05
N ASN A 201 -10.95 18.94 -4.55
CA ASN A 201 -11.17 19.45 -5.90
C ASN A 201 -10.65 18.50 -6.98
N ASP A 202 -9.74 17.58 -6.64
CA ASP A 202 -9.12 16.67 -7.61
C ASP A 202 -9.97 15.44 -7.86
N ILE A 203 -10.85 15.07 -6.91
CA ILE A 203 -11.67 13.84 -6.97
C ILE A 203 -12.50 13.77 -8.27
N SER A 204 -13.05 14.90 -8.73
CA SER A 204 -13.84 14.98 -9.96
C SER A 204 -13.03 15.38 -11.19
N GLY A 205 -11.69 15.52 -11.06
CA GLY A 205 -10.81 15.83 -12.18
C GLY A 205 -10.68 14.70 -13.18
N GLU A 206 -10.10 14.96 -14.35
CA GLU A 206 -9.93 13.95 -15.40
C GLU A 206 -8.77 13.00 -15.10
N ASP A 207 -7.73 13.48 -14.43
CA ASP A 207 -6.52 12.71 -14.13
C ASP A 207 -6.65 11.92 -12.82
N ARG A 208 -6.52 10.58 -12.91
CA ARG A 208 -6.61 9.66 -11.77
C ARG A 208 -5.40 9.75 -10.85
N ASN A 209 -4.23 10.02 -11.40
CA ASN A 209 -2.99 10.11 -10.65
C ASN A 209 -3.05 11.23 -9.60
N MET A 210 -3.69 12.37 -9.96
CA MET A 210 -3.94 13.49 -9.07
C MET A 210 -4.81 13.13 -7.87
N THR A 211 -5.47 11.98 -7.89
CA THR A 211 -6.36 11.51 -6.82
C THR A 211 -5.79 10.33 -6.04
N SER A 212 -4.52 10.01 -6.25
CA SER A 212 -3.81 9.00 -5.47
C SER A 212 -3.90 9.30 -3.97
N ILE A 213 -4.12 8.28 -3.17
CA ILE A 213 -4.05 8.42 -1.71
C ILE A 213 -2.57 8.55 -1.34
N VAL A 214 -2.21 9.72 -0.82
CA VAL A 214 -0.86 10.01 -0.34
C VAL A 214 -0.85 9.96 1.18
N SER A 215 0.07 9.20 1.74
CA SER A 215 0.13 9.00 3.19
C SER A 215 1.55 8.90 3.73
N GLN A 216 1.71 9.31 4.99
CA GLN A 216 2.89 9.05 5.79
C GLN A 216 2.55 8.00 6.85
N LEU A 217 3.17 6.82 6.75
CA LEU A 217 3.10 5.79 7.78
C LEU A 217 4.13 6.09 8.86
N ARG A 218 3.73 6.05 10.11
CA ARG A 218 4.57 6.28 11.27
C ARG A 218 4.58 5.04 12.14
N PHE A 219 5.76 4.63 12.50
CA PHE A 219 5.95 3.48 13.36
C PHE A 219 6.63 3.91 14.65
N ASP A 220 6.03 3.48 15.76
CA ASP A 220 6.61 3.64 17.10
C ASP A 220 7.31 2.35 17.50
N SER A 221 8.22 2.47 18.43
CA SER A 221 8.77 1.33 19.16
C SER A 221 8.25 1.30 20.61
N GLU A 222 8.63 0.29 21.36
CA GLU A 222 8.33 0.25 22.80
C GLU A 222 9.05 1.35 23.59
N LYS A 223 10.09 1.94 23.00
CA LYS A 223 10.98 2.91 23.66
C LYS A 223 10.83 4.32 23.13
N GLU A 224 10.56 4.47 21.85
CA GLU A 224 10.58 5.76 21.16
C GLU A 224 9.40 5.92 20.22
N HIS A 225 8.92 7.16 20.10
CA HIS A 225 7.92 7.53 19.12
C HIS A 225 8.54 7.79 17.74
N GLN A 226 7.83 7.43 16.67
CA GLN A 226 8.16 7.73 15.28
C GLN A 226 9.61 7.35 14.92
N VAL A 227 9.99 6.11 15.28
CA VAL A 227 11.30 5.55 14.95
C VAL A 227 11.49 5.33 13.46
N ALA A 228 10.41 5.32 12.68
CA ALA A 228 10.44 5.30 11.22
C ALA A 228 9.20 5.98 10.62
N ARG A 229 9.41 6.69 9.51
CA ARG A 229 8.39 7.35 8.70
C ARG A 229 8.53 6.89 7.26
N ILE A 230 7.46 6.34 6.70
CA ILE A 230 7.43 5.86 5.32
C ILE A 230 6.41 6.69 4.55
N PHE A 231 6.82 7.27 3.44
CA PHE A 231 5.96 8.08 2.59
C PHE A 231 5.58 7.28 1.35
N LEU A 232 4.28 6.96 1.24
CA LEU A 232 3.68 6.26 0.11
C LEU A 232 2.77 7.22 -0.64
N ALA A 233 2.98 7.35 -1.93
CA ALA A 233 2.37 8.41 -2.72
C ALA A 233 1.61 7.93 -3.96
N GLY A 234 1.64 6.62 -4.28
CA GLY A 234 1.07 6.10 -5.53
C GLY A 234 1.60 6.88 -6.73
N ASP A 235 0.74 7.21 -7.67
CA ASP A 235 1.13 7.91 -8.91
C ASP A 235 1.02 9.43 -8.85
N THR A 236 1.09 9.98 -7.65
CA THR A 236 0.95 11.42 -7.44
C THR A 236 1.99 12.23 -8.23
N GLU A 237 1.59 13.42 -8.69
CA GLU A 237 2.41 14.33 -9.49
C GLU A 237 2.81 15.59 -8.70
N TRP A 238 3.70 16.40 -9.25
CA TRP A 238 4.29 17.57 -8.60
C TRP A 238 3.26 18.58 -8.06
N ARG A 239 2.09 18.73 -8.72
CA ARG A 239 1.04 19.68 -8.27
C ARG A 239 0.46 19.27 -6.92
N ILE A 240 0.25 17.98 -6.70
CA ILE A 240 -0.24 17.45 -5.42
C ILE A 240 0.83 17.60 -4.33
N ILE A 241 2.10 17.37 -4.67
CA ILE A 241 3.22 17.59 -3.72
C ILE A 241 3.32 19.07 -3.33
N GLU A 242 3.17 19.99 -4.29
CA GLU A 242 3.14 21.43 -4.02
C GLU A 242 2.01 21.78 -3.04
N GLU A 243 0.80 21.27 -3.29
CA GLU A 243 -0.35 21.50 -2.41
C GLU A 243 -0.18 20.86 -1.02
N ILE A 244 0.42 19.68 -0.94
CA ILE A 244 0.80 19.03 0.33
C ILE A 244 1.78 19.92 1.11
N MET A 245 2.82 20.40 0.47
CA MET A 245 3.83 21.28 1.08
C MET A 245 3.22 22.59 1.59
N ASP A 246 2.28 23.14 0.86
CA ASP A 246 1.64 24.42 1.22
C ASP A 246 0.60 24.26 2.34
N LYS A 247 -0.09 23.12 2.41
CA LYS A 247 -1.14 22.89 3.41
C LYS A 247 -0.67 22.21 4.68
N THR A 248 0.49 21.58 4.67
CA THR A 248 1.02 20.89 5.85
C THR A 248 1.80 21.85 6.74
N SER A 249 1.21 22.24 7.85
CA SER A 249 1.80 23.19 8.80
C SER A 249 2.82 22.58 9.76
N ASP A 250 2.71 21.28 10.06
CA ASP A 250 3.65 20.55 10.90
C ASP A 250 4.65 19.79 10.04
N ASP A 251 5.89 20.23 10.05
CA ASP A 251 7.00 19.63 9.29
C ASP A 251 7.22 18.15 9.61
N ASN A 252 6.83 17.66 10.79
CA ASN A 252 6.94 16.23 11.13
C ASN A 252 6.07 15.36 10.21
N ASN A 253 4.99 15.91 9.69
CA ASN A 253 4.12 15.21 8.74
C ASN A 253 4.74 15.08 7.34
N LEU A 254 5.79 15.86 7.04
CA LEU A 254 6.50 15.82 5.75
C LEU A 254 7.79 14.99 5.78
N LYS A 255 8.30 14.65 6.96
CA LYS A 255 9.55 13.90 7.13
C LYS A 255 9.41 12.46 6.66
N TRP A 256 10.52 11.88 6.18
CA TRP A 256 10.54 10.50 5.75
C TRP A 256 11.93 9.84 5.88
N ASP A 257 11.92 8.59 6.31
CA ASP A 257 13.06 7.67 6.32
C ASP A 257 13.06 6.78 5.07
N LEU A 258 11.88 6.55 4.47
CA LEU A 258 11.69 5.82 3.23
C LEU A 258 10.62 6.52 2.38
N LEU A 259 10.97 6.83 1.15
CA LEU A 259 10.05 7.35 0.13
C LEU A 259 9.86 6.32 -0.96
N GLU A 260 8.63 5.91 -1.24
CA GLU A 260 8.30 5.27 -2.52
C GLU A 260 8.30 6.35 -3.61
N ALA A 261 9.17 6.17 -4.62
CA ALA A 261 9.31 7.14 -5.71
C ALA A 261 8.00 7.20 -6.51
N PRO A 262 7.23 8.31 -6.43
CA PRO A 262 5.90 8.38 -7.01
C PRO A 262 5.87 8.05 -8.50
N HIS A 263 4.77 7.43 -8.93
CA HIS A 263 4.50 7.10 -10.31
C HIS A 263 5.66 6.32 -10.94
N HIS A 264 6.10 5.26 -10.24
CA HIS A 264 7.15 4.32 -10.69
C HIS A 264 8.45 5.02 -11.10
N CYS A 265 8.87 6.04 -10.32
CA CYS A 265 10.02 6.90 -10.65
C CYS A 265 9.81 7.76 -11.90
N SER A 266 8.59 8.25 -12.13
CA SER A 266 8.28 9.21 -13.19
C SER A 266 8.88 10.59 -12.90
N TYR A 267 9.22 11.33 -13.96
CA TYR A 267 9.59 12.74 -13.85
C TYR A 267 8.38 13.64 -13.52
N LYS A 268 7.16 13.13 -13.66
CA LYS A 268 5.91 13.80 -13.28
C LYS A 268 5.85 14.25 -11.81
N PHE A 269 6.62 13.61 -10.95
CA PHE A 269 6.83 14.09 -9.58
C PHE A 269 7.54 15.46 -9.52
N PHE A 270 8.27 15.86 -10.57
CA PHE A 270 9.05 17.09 -10.61
C PHE A 270 8.47 18.14 -11.56
N ALA A 271 7.94 17.74 -12.71
CA ALA A 271 7.39 18.63 -13.72
C ALA A 271 6.49 17.87 -14.70
N ASP A 272 5.74 18.60 -15.54
CA ASP A 272 4.87 18.01 -16.55
C ASP A 272 5.63 17.26 -17.65
N ASP A 273 6.77 17.78 -18.06
CA ASP A 273 7.66 17.16 -19.04
C ASP A 273 9.06 16.97 -18.45
N ARG A 274 9.74 15.91 -18.87
CA ARG A 274 11.12 15.63 -18.45
C ARG A 274 12.12 16.69 -18.91
N GLU A 275 11.78 17.50 -19.90
CA GLU A 275 12.62 18.61 -20.36
C GLU A 275 12.42 19.90 -19.55
N ASP A 276 11.37 19.99 -18.76
CA ASP A 276 11.10 21.12 -17.90
C ASP A 276 12.01 21.14 -16.67
N ASP A 277 12.18 22.33 -16.09
CA ASP A 277 12.83 22.49 -14.80
C ASP A 277 11.94 21.90 -13.69
N PRO A 278 12.53 21.27 -12.67
CA PRO A 278 11.75 20.68 -11.59
C PRO A 278 11.06 21.75 -10.73
N ASN A 279 9.84 21.45 -10.31
CA ASN A 279 9.12 22.25 -9.32
C ASN A 279 9.93 22.34 -8.02
N GLN A 280 10.06 23.55 -7.48
CA GLN A 280 10.87 23.79 -6.28
C GLN A 280 10.31 23.10 -5.05
N LYS A 281 8.97 23.03 -4.88
CA LYS A 281 8.33 22.32 -3.74
C LYS A 281 8.62 20.82 -3.76
N SER A 282 8.69 20.21 -4.93
CA SER A 282 9.11 18.80 -5.06
C SER A 282 10.56 18.60 -4.62
N LEU A 283 11.45 19.53 -4.96
CA LEU A 283 12.83 19.50 -4.46
C LEU A 283 12.90 19.74 -2.94
N ASP A 284 12.14 20.72 -2.42
CA ASP A 284 12.06 21.02 -1.00
C ASP A 284 11.48 19.85 -0.19
N PHE A 285 10.53 19.11 -0.77
CA PHE A 285 10.01 17.89 -0.17
C PHE A 285 11.09 16.81 -0.02
N LEU A 286 11.97 16.66 -1.02
CA LEU A 286 13.08 15.71 -0.91
C LEU A 286 14.05 16.07 0.22
N GLU A 287 14.18 17.36 0.58
CA GLU A 287 15.00 17.80 1.71
C GLU A 287 14.35 17.51 3.09
N LYS A 288 13.07 17.06 3.13
CA LYS A 288 12.42 16.60 4.37
C LYS A 288 12.86 15.20 4.79
N ARG A 289 13.75 14.55 4.04
CA ARG A 289 14.33 13.25 4.38
C ARG A 289 15.06 13.29 5.72
N GLU A 290 14.97 12.21 6.44
CA GLU A 290 15.83 11.97 7.61
C GLU A 290 17.24 11.52 7.18
N SER A 291 18.18 11.47 8.11
CA SER A 291 19.51 10.98 7.85
C SER A 291 19.48 9.49 7.47
N ASN A 292 20.25 9.09 6.47
CA ASN A 292 20.29 7.70 5.93
C ASN A 292 18.97 7.21 5.32
N ALA A 293 18.11 8.13 4.88
CA ALA A 293 16.85 7.79 4.22
C ALA A 293 17.07 7.00 2.92
N PHE A 294 16.06 6.21 2.56
CA PHE A 294 16.02 5.42 1.34
C PHE A 294 14.95 5.94 0.38
N VAL A 295 15.18 5.74 -0.91
CA VAL A 295 14.15 5.87 -1.93
C VAL A 295 14.00 4.52 -2.62
N ILE A 296 12.76 4.03 -2.74
CA ILE A 296 12.46 2.81 -3.47
C ILE A 296 11.61 3.14 -4.70
N SER A 297 11.99 2.59 -5.85
CA SER A 297 11.24 2.68 -7.09
C SER A 297 10.56 1.35 -7.38
N SER A 298 9.23 1.34 -7.35
CA SER A 298 8.41 0.22 -7.78
C SER A 298 8.27 0.26 -9.31
N SER A 299 9.33 -0.13 -10.02
CA SER A 299 9.45 0.03 -11.46
C SER A 299 10.32 -1.03 -12.10
N LYS A 300 10.26 -1.10 -13.43
CA LYS A 300 11.30 -1.75 -14.26
C LYS A 300 12.65 -1.11 -14.01
N VAL A 301 13.74 -1.80 -14.38
CA VAL A 301 15.10 -1.27 -14.28
C VAL A 301 15.20 0.10 -14.94
N VAL A 302 15.69 1.10 -14.20
CA VAL A 302 15.82 2.48 -14.70
C VAL A 302 17.09 2.58 -15.55
N LYS A 303 16.93 2.71 -16.86
CA LYS A 303 18.00 2.86 -17.86
C LYS A 303 18.08 4.29 -18.37
N GLN A 304 19.23 4.64 -18.99
CA GLN A 304 19.44 5.99 -19.56
C GLN A 304 18.37 6.38 -20.58
N ASN A 305 17.88 5.39 -21.34
CA ASN A 305 16.86 5.60 -22.38
C ASN A 305 15.49 5.05 -21.95
N SER A 306 15.24 4.89 -20.65
CA SER A 306 13.93 4.48 -20.17
C SER A 306 12.87 5.50 -20.57
N ASP A 307 11.69 4.99 -20.87
CA ASP A 307 10.49 5.80 -21.00
C ASP A 307 10.17 6.51 -19.67
N ASN A 308 9.13 7.29 -19.63
CA ASN A 308 8.69 7.95 -18.41
C ASN A 308 7.27 7.45 -18.08
N PRO A 309 7.06 6.57 -17.08
CA PRO A 309 8.01 5.94 -16.15
C PRO A 309 8.73 4.68 -16.66
N PRO A 310 9.86 4.28 -16.02
CA PRO A 310 10.68 5.04 -15.09
C PRO A 310 11.59 6.05 -15.83
N CYS A 311 12.02 7.11 -15.15
CA CYS A 311 12.84 8.16 -15.73
C CYS A 311 14.21 8.29 -15.08
N GLN A 312 15.30 8.20 -15.88
CA GLN A 312 16.66 8.36 -15.38
C GLN A 312 16.91 9.75 -14.76
N LYS A 313 16.28 10.81 -15.30
CA LYS A 313 16.40 12.17 -14.77
C LYS A 313 15.76 12.27 -13.37
N ALA A 314 14.61 11.58 -13.16
CA ALA A 314 14.00 11.46 -11.83
C ALA A 314 14.91 10.68 -10.88
N LYS A 315 15.40 9.50 -11.27
CA LYS A 315 16.36 8.71 -10.49
C LYS A 315 17.56 9.56 -10.04
N ASN A 316 18.13 10.37 -10.93
CA ASN A 316 19.27 11.24 -10.59
C ASN A 316 18.90 12.22 -9.48
N ARG A 317 17.70 12.82 -9.51
CA ARG A 317 17.22 13.73 -8.45
C ARG A 317 17.13 13.02 -7.09
N TYR A 318 16.63 11.80 -7.06
CA TYR A 318 16.57 10.99 -5.85
C TYR A 318 17.97 10.62 -5.35
N THR A 319 18.82 10.09 -6.24
CA THR A 319 20.19 9.68 -5.86
C THR A 319 21.07 10.82 -5.38
N ASP A 320 20.86 12.04 -5.88
CA ASP A 320 21.53 13.25 -5.40
C ASP A 320 21.21 13.57 -3.94
N ARG A 321 20.07 13.05 -3.41
CA ARG A 321 19.60 13.30 -2.03
C ARG A 321 19.95 12.17 -1.07
N VAL A 322 19.75 10.92 -1.49
CA VAL A 322 19.95 9.78 -0.60
C VAL A 322 21.24 9.01 -0.88
N GLY A 323 21.94 9.29 -1.97
CA GLY A 323 23.07 8.54 -2.45
C GLY A 323 22.66 7.32 -3.28
N LYS A 324 23.59 6.82 -4.10
CA LYS A 324 23.31 5.70 -5.03
C LYS A 324 22.97 4.39 -4.32
N SER A 325 23.58 4.13 -3.17
CA SER A 325 23.34 2.93 -2.36
C SER A 325 21.96 2.89 -1.70
N ASN A 326 21.36 4.05 -1.48
CA ASN A 326 20.07 4.18 -0.82
C ASN A 326 18.91 4.40 -1.80
N PHE A 327 19.18 4.40 -3.10
CA PHE A 327 18.15 4.30 -4.14
C PHE A 327 18.03 2.85 -4.57
N LEU A 328 16.87 2.25 -4.32
CA LEU A 328 16.58 0.85 -4.62
C LEU A 328 15.52 0.78 -5.73
N CYS A 329 15.58 -0.25 -6.56
CA CYS A 329 14.59 -0.53 -7.58
C CYS A 329 14.10 -1.97 -7.40
N THR A 330 12.79 -2.18 -7.42
CA THR A 330 12.20 -3.51 -7.20
C THR A 330 12.60 -4.52 -8.30
N SER A 331 12.87 -4.07 -9.52
CA SER A 331 13.41 -4.92 -10.59
C SER A 331 14.95 -4.92 -10.66
N GLY A 332 15.63 -4.59 -9.56
CA GLY A 332 17.08 -4.61 -9.50
C GLY A 332 17.77 -3.42 -10.17
N THR A 333 19.10 -3.49 -10.26
CA THR A 333 19.94 -2.46 -10.89
C THR A 333 20.36 -2.83 -12.31
N SER A 334 20.23 -4.09 -12.66
CA SER A 334 20.55 -4.68 -13.98
C SER A 334 19.54 -5.77 -14.34
N GLU A 335 19.45 -6.11 -15.64
CA GLU A 335 18.56 -7.17 -16.14
C GLU A 335 18.99 -8.58 -15.71
N ASP A 336 20.21 -8.73 -15.17
CA ASP A 336 20.75 -10.01 -14.72
C ASP A 336 20.46 -10.29 -13.22
N GLU A 337 19.86 -9.35 -12.50
CA GLU A 337 19.46 -9.54 -11.11
C GLU A 337 18.08 -10.22 -11.06
N SER A 338 17.97 -11.30 -10.27
CA SER A 338 16.66 -11.92 -10.03
C SER A 338 15.75 -10.97 -9.26
N ASP A 339 14.54 -10.81 -9.75
CA ASP A 339 13.50 -10.03 -9.08
C ASP A 339 13.19 -10.63 -7.71
N LYS A 340 13.50 -9.90 -6.65
CA LYS A 340 13.18 -10.30 -5.26
C LYS A 340 12.51 -9.14 -4.54
N PRO A 341 11.61 -9.43 -3.59
CA PRO A 341 11.04 -8.38 -2.76
C PRO A 341 12.11 -7.64 -1.98
N ILE A 342 12.00 -6.32 -1.93
CA ILE A 342 12.82 -5.48 -1.05
C ILE A 342 12.09 -5.33 0.27
N ILE A 343 12.74 -5.69 1.37
CA ILE A 343 12.13 -5.74 2.70
C ILE A 343 12.86 -4.79 3.63
N PHE A 344 12.10 -3.90 4.25
CA PHE A 344 12.57 -3.11 5.38
C PHE A 344 11.93 -3.62 6.67
N VAL A 345 12.75 -3.71 7.71
CA VAL A 345 12.32 -4.03 9.06
C VAL A 345 12.43 -2.77 9.92
N ILE A 346 11.47 -2.58 10.80
CA ILE A 346 11.41 -1.45 11.72
C ILE A 346 11.39 -2.00 13.15
N ASP A 347 12.37 -1.63 13.92
CA ASP A 347 12.50 -2.03 15.33
C ASP A 347 12.88 -0.83 16.23
N ASN A 348 13.41 -1.09 17.42
CA ASN A 348 13.78 -0.03 18.35
C ASN A 348 14.92 0.91 17.86
N ASP A 349 15.65 0.49 16.83
CA ASP A 349 16.77 1.25 16.26
C ASP A 349 16.40 1.94 14.94
N GLY A 350 15.12 1.91 14.56
CA GLY A 350 14.58 2.54 13.35
C GLY A 350 14.42 1.62 12.16
N LEU A 351 14.41 2.20 10.95
CA LEU A 351 14.26 1.52 9.67
C LEU A 351 15.57 0.87 9.24
N LYS A 352 15.52 -0.39 8.82
CA LYS A 352 16.69 -1.13 8.32
C LYS A 352 16.30 -1.92 7.07
N LEU A 353 17.14 -1.86 6.04
CA LEU A 353 17.04 -2.75 4.89
C LEU A 353 17.45 -4.17 5.33
N LEU A 354 16.61 -5.16 5.02
CA LEU A 354 16.92 -6.57 5.30
C LEU A 354 17.83 -7.12 4.18
N GLU A 355 19.05 -7.53 4.53
CA GLU A 355 19.97 -8.12 3.56
C GLU A 355 19.60 -9.59 3.24
N ASP A 356 19.94 -10.06 2.02
CA ASP A 356 19.62 -11.43 1.55
C ASP A 356 20.07 -12.55 2.51
N LYS A 357 21.15 -12.34 3.24
CA LYS A 357 21.67 -13.31 4.23
C LYS A 357 20.77 -13.49 5.43
N GLU A 358 19.94 -12.51 5.74
CA GLU A 358 19.01 -12.52 6.90
C GLU A 358 17.63 -13.08 6.51
N MET A 359 17.30 -13.12 5.23
CA MET A 359 16.02 -13.69 4.74
C MET A 359 15.87 -15.17 5.10
N SER A 360 16.96 -15.93 5.16
CA SER A 360 16.93 -17.35 5.53
C SER A 360 16.61 -17.61 7.02
N PHE A 361 16.65 -16.59 7.87
CA PHE A 361 16.36 -16.69 9.31
C PHE A 361 15.02 -16.03 9.70
N ALA A 362 14.39 -15.29 8.80
CA ALA A 362 13.17 -14.51 9.08
C ALA A 362 11.86 -15.30 8.94
N ALA A 363 11.90 -16.57 8.54
CA ALA A 363 10.74 -17.44 8.63
C ALA A 363 10.39 -17.65 10.11
N ILE A 364 9.51 -16.82 10.66
CA ILE A 364 8.96 -16.99 12.00
C ILE A 364 8.12 -18.28 11.95
N PRO A 365 8.50 -19.35 12.68
CA PRO A 365 7.69 -20.55 12.69
C PRO A 365 6.31 -20.21 13.29
N PRO A 366 5.22 -20.78 12.76
CA PRO A 366 3.91 -20.54 13.32
C PRO A 366 3.91 -20.94 14.81
N VAL A 367 3.43 -20.05 15.65
CA VAL A 367 3.22 -20.33 17.08
C VAL A 367 2.32 -21.54 17.18
N ARG A 368 2.87 -22.69 17.58
CA ARG A 368 2.06 -23.89 17.87
C ARG A 368 1.21 -23.56 19.09
N ASP A 369 -0.10 -23.56 18.88
CA ASP A 369 -1.09 -23.50 19.94
C ASP A 369 -0.85 -24.69 20.88
N THR A 370 -0.19 -24.45 22.01
CA THR A 370 -0.07 -25.45 23.07
C THR A 370 -1.41 -25.49 23.79
N LYS A 371 -2.23 -26.48 23.45
CA LYS A 371 -3.43 -26.81 24.22
C LYS A 371 -3.01 -27.04 25.68
N PRO A 372 -3.70 -26.47 26.68
CA PRO A 372 -3.43 -26.76 28.05
C PRO A 372 -3.80 -28.25 28.32
N HIS A 373 -2.82 -29.02 28.79
CA HIS A 373 -3.07 -30.37 29.32
C HIS A 373 -3.80 -30.21 30.67
N TYR A 374 -5.08 -30.58 30.67
CA TYR A 374 -5.79 -30.82 31.92
C TYR A 374 -5.31 -32.15 32.50
N TYR A 375 -4.61 -32.14 33.61
CA TYR A 375 -4.42 -33.29 34.47
C TYR A 375 -5.74 -33.56 35.18
N GLY A 376 -6.41 -34.64 34.84
CA GLY A 376 -7.49 -35.19 35.60
C GLY A 376 -6.93 -35.81 36.91
N SER A 377 -7.31 -35.28 38.06
CA SER A 377 -7.16 -35.95 39.34
C SER A 377 -8.30 -36.93 39.52
N THR A 378 -7.95 -38.20 39.55
CA THR A 378 -8.77 -39.27 40.12
C THR A 378 -8.85 -39.11 41.61
N LEU A 379 -10.03 -38.98 42.18
CA LEU A 379 -10.57 -39.63 43.36
C LEU A 379 -12.10 -39.58 43.30
#